data_c3746328bb40375b83136eb11860300b
#
_entry.id   c3746328bb40375b83136eb11860300b
#
_cell.length_a   1.000
_cell.length_b   1.000
_cell.length_c   1.000
_cell.angle_alpha   90.00
_cell.angle_beta   90.00
_cell.angle_gamma   90.00
#
_symmetry.space_group_name_H-M   'P 1'
#
loop_
_entity.id
_entity.type
_entity.pdbx_description
1 polymer ?
#
loop_
_entity_poly.entity_id
_entity_poly.type
_entity_poly.pdbx_seq_one_letter_code
_entity_poly.pdbx_strand_id
1 'polypeptide(L)'
;MKYSGFIIIALFLSGIMVGCMDKKSQNSVQNTEERADAEPDTTIYGVCGEGTAMHTLQLITDVGDTLEFALLDGYDMQADVQGGLMAGDRMAVVGTIIDGERVATKVINVTTLLGKWVSIDKNFEIEEGGTVKSNVRAETKSWTSWKIFNGHLLLNTDTFDINSLGADSLYLENKDGIFVYKRQQ
;
A
#
# COMPACT_ATOMS: atom_id res chain seq x y z
N MET A 1 -73.55 61.76 10.12
CA MET A 1 -72.45 62.75 10.25
C MET A 1 -71.19 62.02 9.84
N LYS A 2 -70.83 62.28 8.66
CA LYS A 2 -69.64 63.05 8.24
C LYS A 2 -68.33 62.28 8.38
N TYR A 3 -67.84 61.94 7.21
CA TYR A 3 -66.54 62.18 6.53
C TYR A 3 -65.44 61.20 6.89
N SER A 4 -64.75 60.69 6.04
CA SER A 4 -64.01 61.04 4.83
C SER A 4 -62.73 60.21 4.93
N GLY A 5 -62.42 59.30 4.15
CA GLY A 5 -61.74 59.40 2.87
C GLY A 5 -60.21 59.67 3.05
N PHE A 6 -59.40 58.72 2.86
CA PHE A 6 -58.10 58.98 2.23
C PHE A 6 -57.51 57.67 1.67
N ILE A 7 -57.43 57.67 0.39
CA ILE A 7 -56.75 56.71 -0.46
C ILE A 7 -55.23 57.05 -0.37
N ILE A 8 -54.40 56.13 0.01
CA ILE A 8 -52.99 56.26 -0.26
C ILE A 8 -52.54 55.06 -1.10
N ILE A 9 -52.28 55.38 -2.34
CA ILE A 9 -51.61 54.53 -3.33
C ILE A 9 -50.19 54.41 -2.92
N ALA A 10 -49.72 53.22 -2.54
CA ALA A 10 -48.33 52.92 -2.40
C ALA A 10 -47.82 52.10 -3.60
N LEU A 11 -46.96 52.69 -4.36
CA LEU A 11 -46.29 52.13 -5.53
C LEU A 11 -45.56 50.85 -5.17
N PHE A 12 -45.88 49.82 -5.90
CA PHE A 12 -45.06 48.60 -5.96
C PHE A 12 -43.78 48.86 -6.78
N LEU A 13 -42.67 48.96 -6.12
CA LEU A 13 -41.36 48.88 -6.78
C LEU A 13 -40.99 47.39 -6.87
N SER A 14 -41.20 46.80 -8.03
CA SER A 14 -40.77 45.46 -8.37
C SER A 14 -39.24 45.44 -8.56
N GLY A 15 -38.50 45.04 -7.51
CA GLY A 15 -37.08 44.67 -7.61
C GLY A 15 -36.95 43.31 -8.21
N ILE A 16 -36.55 43.22 -9.46
CA ILE A 16 -36.14 41.95 -10.10
C ILE A 16 -34.75 41.63 -9.58
N MET A 17 -34.67 40.76 -8.58
CA MET A 17 -33.41 40.08 -8.22
C MET A 17 -33.17 38.97 -9.22
N VAL A 18 -32.29 39.23 -10.16
CA VAL A 18 -31.64 38.17 -10.95
C VAL A 18 -30.71 37.42 -10.03
N GLY A 19 -31.18 36.36 -9.42
CA GLY A 19 -30.37 35.40 -8.73
C GLY A 19 -29.59 34.59 -9.75
N CYS A 20 -28.29 34.79 -9.81
CA CYS A 20 -27.38 33.84 -10.43
C CYS A 20 -27.60 32.48 -9.77
N MET A 21 -28.14 31.54 -10.51
CA MET A 21 -28.10 30.13 -10.17
C MET A 21 -26.69 29.65 -10.39
N ASP A 22 -25.86 29.78 -9.37
CA ASP A 22 -24.68 28.92 -9.26
C ASP A 22 -25.16 27.47 -9.25
N LYS A 23 -24.91 26.78 -10.35
CA LYS A 23 -24.95 25.33 -10.40
C LYS A 23 -23.89 24.85 -9.41
N LYS A 24 -24.27 24.72 -8.16
CA LYS A 24 -23.57 23.95 -7.18
C LYS A 24 -23.55 22.53 -7.74
N SER A 25 -22.42 22.19 -8.37
CA SER A 25 -22.05 20.84 -8.67
C SER A 25 -22.38 20.02 -7.42
N GLN A 26 -23.34 19.14 -7.52
CA GLN A 26 -23.51 18.03 -6.59
C GLN A 26 -22.31 17.12 -6.83
N ASN A 27 -21.16 17.48 -6.28
CA ASN A 27 -20.16 16.49 -5.96
C ASN A 27 -20.81 15.58 -4.94
N SER A 28 -21.16 14.43 -5.44
CA SER A 28 -21.55 13.26 -4.69
C SER A 28 -20.62 13.10 -3.50
N VAL A 29 -21.13 13.43 -2.32
CA VAL A 29 -20.63 12.92 -1.05
C VAL A 29 -21.05 11.46 -1.00
N GLN A 30 -20.40 10.65 -1.80
CA GLN A 30 -20.45 9.20 -1.77
C GLN A 30 -19.03 8.75 -2.01
N ASN A 31 -18.34 8.47 -0.94
CA ASN A 31 -17.19 7.57 -0.81
C ASN A 31 -16.29 7.98 0.35
N THR A 32 -16.85 8.51 1.44
CA THR A 32 -16.06 8.75 2.66
C THR A 32 -16.39 7.76 3.76
N GLU A 33 -17.39 6.87 3.56
CA GLU A 33 -17.79 5.92 4.61
C GLU A 33 -17.19 4.51 4.49
N GLU A 34 -16.55 4.16 3.36
CA GLU A 34 -15.92 2.84 3.20
C GLU A 34 -14.40 2.81 3.50
N ARG A 35 -13.83 3.91 3.96
CA ARG A 35 -12.39 3.97 4.32
C ARG A 35 -12.10 4.03 5.82
N ALA A 36 -13.10 3.92 6.67
CA ALA A 36 -12.92 4.04 8.11
C ALA A 36 -12.36 2.79 8.80
N ASP A 37 -12.33 1.63 8.10
CA ASP A 37 -11.87 0.36 8.66
C ASP A 37 -10.64 -0.23 7.94
N ALA A 38 -9.99 0.50 7.05
CA ALA A 38 -8.74 0.02 6.45
C ALA A 38 -7.60 0.20 7.45
N GLU A 39 -7.03 -0.90 7.87
CA GLU A 39 -5.85 -0.93 8.73
C GLU A 39 -4.74 -0.05 8.11
N PRO A 40 -4.09 0.85 8.87
CA PRO A 40 -3.04 1.70 8.32
C PRO A 40 -1.85 0.86 7.86
N ASP A 41 -1.22 1.28 6.77
CA ASP A 41 0.04 0.65 6.31
C ASP A 41 1.18 1.04 7.25
N THR A 42 1.75 0.04 7.90
CA THR A 42 2.88 0.19 8.83
C THR A 42 4.20 -0.22 8.22
N THR A 43 4.23 -0.54 6.92
CA THR A 43 5.43 -0.97 6.21
C THR A 43 6.43 0.18 6.10
N ILE A 44 7.65 -0.05 6.58
CA ILE A 44 8.76 0.88 6.49
C ILE A 44 9.68 0.43 5.35
N TYR A 45 9.91 1.33 4.40
CA TYR A 45 10.83 1.08 3.29
C TYR A 45 12.18 1.74 3.51
N GLY A 46 13.23 1.08 3.01
CA GLY A 46 14.58 1.59 3.07
C GLY A 46 15.58 0.67 2.41
N VAL A 47 16.85 0.94 2.65
CA VAL A 47 18.00 0.15 2.16
C VAL A 47 18.64 -0.55 3.33
N CYS A 48 19.00 -1.83 3.15
CA CYS A 48 19.77 -2.60 4.11
C CYS A 48 21.15 -1.97 4.28
N GLY A 49 21.47 -1.53 5.49
CA GLY A 49 22.74 -0.88 5.82
C GLY A 49 23.85 -1.90 6.06
N GLU A 50 25.10 -1.41 5.98
CA GLU A 50 26.31 -2.22 6.23
C GLU A 50 26.43 -2.68 7.70
N GLY A 51 25.73 -2.02 8.64
CA GLY A 51 25.66 -2.42 10.05
C GLY A 51 24.74 -3.61 10.32
N THR A 52 24.10 -4.17 9.28
CA THR A 52 23.25 -5.36 9.41
C THR A 52 24.10 -6.57 9.83
N ALA A 53 23.63 -7.30 10.82
CA ALA A 53 24.30 -8.47 11.39
C ALA A 53 23.28 -9.62 11.59
N MET A 54 23.73 -10.74 12.18
CA MET A 54 22.93 -11.96 12.32
C MET A 54 21.57 -11.72 13.02
N HIS A 55 21.52 -10.84 14.01
CA HIS A 55 20.33 -10.61 14.83
C HIS A 55 19.82 -9.17 14.75
N THR A 56 20.36 -8.36 13.85
CA THR A 56 20.02 -6.94 13.74
C THR A 56 19.98 -6.53 12.29
N LEU A 57 18.89 -5.93 11.87
CA LEU A 57 18.77 -5.23 10.60
C LEU A 57 18.99 -3.74 10.81
N GLN A 58 20.01 -3.18 10.17
CA GLN A 58 20.13 -1.74 9.99
C GLN A 58 19.37 -1.33 8.73
N LEU A 59 18.38 -0.48 8.88
CA LEU A 59 17.57 0.03 7.77
C LEU A 59 17.81 1.54 7.61
N ILE A 60 18.32 1.94 6.46
CA ILE A 60 18.42 3.35 6.05
C ILE A 60 17.12 3.67 5.33
N THR A 61 16.22 4.39 5.98
CA THR A 61 14.87 4.66 5.47
C THR A 61 14.89 5.63 4.28
N ASP A 62 13.80 5.66 3.52
CA ASP A 62 13.63 6.58 2.38
C ASP A 62 13.66 8.07 2.77
N VAL A 63 13.41 8.39 4.03
CA VAL A 63 13.52 9.76 4.57
C VAL A 63 14.90 10.08 5.13
N GLY A 64 15.83 9.11 5.09
CA GLY A 64 17.23 9.27 5.48
C GLY A 64 17.55 8.92 6.93
N ASP A 65 16.59 8.45 7.70
CA ASP A 65 16.83 7.99 9.07
C ASP A 65 17.48 6.60 9.05
N THR A 66 18.36 6.35 10.01
CA THR A 66 18.92 5.01 10.25
C THR A 66 18.19 4.38 11.43
N LEU A 67 17.49 3.28 11.16
CA LEU A 67 16.77 2.50 12.16
C LEU A 67 17.45 1.15 12.35
N GLU A 68 17.49 0.68 13.59
CA GLU A 68 17.93 -0.67 13.92
C GLU A 68 16.73 -1.49 14.39
N PHE A 69 16.60 -2.68 13.83
CA PHE A 69 15.58 -3.65 14.20
C PHE A 69 16.24 -4.92 14.71
N ALA A 70 15.85 -5.35 15.90
CA ALA A 70 16.16 -6.72 16.34
C ALA A 70 15.38 -7.71 15.44
N LEU A 71 16.06 -8.79 15.03
CA LEU A 71 15.47 -9.88 14.26
C LEU A 71 15.06 -11.07 15.13
N LEU A 72 15.41 -11.02 16.42
CA LEU A 72 14.92 -11.91 17.46
C LEU A 72 14.24 -11.02 18.52
N ASP A 73 13.09 -11.42 18.97
CA ASP A 73 12.51 -10.82 20.17
C ASP A 73 13.16 -11.44 21.44
N GLY A 74 12.90 -10.83 22.60
CA GLY A 74 13.40 -11.34 23.87
C GLY A 74 12.86 -12.71 24.28
N TYR A 75 12.00 -13.33 23.47
CA TYR A 75 11.37 -14.64 23.67
C TYR A 75 11.82 -15.67 22.62
N ASP A 76 12.94 -15.42 21.91
CA ASP A 76 13.50 -16.25 20.84
C ASP A 76 12.58 -16.41 19.61
N MET A 77 11.60 -15.53 19.42
CA MET A 77 10.81 -15.48 18.18
C MET A 77 11.60 -14.74 17.10
N GLN A 78 11.91 -15.44 16.03
CA GLN A 78 12.66 -14.89 14.90
C GLN A 78 11.74 -14.17 13.92
N ALA A 79 12.18 -13.02 13.43
CA ALA A 79 11.53 -12.32 12.34
C ALA A 79 11.43 -13.21 11.09
N ASP A 80 10.29 -13.12 10.39
CA ASP A 80 10.12 -13.74 9.07
C ASP A 80 10.89 -12.92 8.03
N VAL A 81 12.08 -13.40 7.63
CA VAL A 81 12.96 -12.75 6.66
C VAL A 81 12.88 -13.45 5.33
N GLN A 82 12.33 -12.76 4.33
CA GLN A 82 12.15 -13.25 2.98
C GLN A 82 13.10 -12.58 2.00
N GLY A 83 13.86 -13.38 1.23
CA GLY A 83 14.81 -12.89 0.23
C GLY A 83 16.22 -12.57 0.74
N GLY A 84 16.46 -12.82 2.03
CA GLY A 84 17.78 -12.58 2.67
C GLY A 84 18.06 -11.11 2.98
N LEU A 85 19.17 -10.89 3.67
CA LEU A 85 19.64 -9.56 4.08
C LEU A 85 21.00 -9.31 3.43
N MET A 86 21.04 -8.41 2.46
CA MET A 86 22.28 -7.99 1.82
C MET A 86 22.39 -6.46 1.86
N ALA A 87 23.53 -5.96 2.31
CA ALA A 87 23.76 -4.51 2.32
C ALA A 87 23.60 -3.92 0.92
N GLY A 88 22.88 -2.82 0.83
CA GLY A 88 22.53 -2.17 -0.43
C GLY A 88 21.19 -2.61 -1.03
N ASP A 89 20.61 -3.73 -0.58
CA ASP A 89 19.30 -4.18 -1.06
C ASP A 89 18.17 -3.35 -0.46
N ARG A 90 17.12 -3.16 -1.27
CA ARG A 90 15.90 -2.51 -0.84
C ARG A 90 15.03 -3.46 -0.01
N MET A 91 14.57 -2.97 1.12
CA MET A 91 13.79 -3.74 2.10
C MET A 91 12.43 -3.10 2.35
N ALA A 92 11.45 -3.94 2.64
CA ALA A 92 10.18 -3.58 3.25
C ALA A 92 10.09 -4.29 4.61
N VAL A 93 9.93 -3.51 5.68
CA VAL A 93 10.00 -4.00 7.06
C VAL A 93 8.69 -3.68 7.78
N VAL A 94 8.14 -4.68 8.45
CA VAL A 94 7.08 -4.53 9.44
C VAL A 94 7.66 -4.92 10.79
N GLY A 95 7.38 -4.10 11.80
CA GLY A 95 7.89 -4.34 13.15
C GLY A 95 7.05 -3.66 14.21
N THR A 96 7.42 -3.91 15.43
CA THR A 96 6.78 -3.35 16.63
C THR A 96 7.84 -2.84 17.60
N ILE A 97 7.41 -2.23 18.69
CA ILE A 97 8.28 -1.83 19.80
C ILE A 97 8.00 -2.77 20.98
N ILE A 98 9.02 -3.47 21.43
CA ILE A 98 8.97 -4.34 22.61
C ILE A 98 10.06 -3.84 23.58
N ASP A 99 9.67 -3.50 24.80
CA ASP A 99 10.57 -3.00 25.86
C ASP A 99 11.45 -1.79 25.43
N GLY A 100 10.95 -0.99 24.49
CA GLY A 100 11.66 0.19 23.97
C GLY A 100 12.59 -0.10 22.78
N GLU A 101 12.72 -1.35 22.38
CA GLU A 101 13.48 -1.77 21.18
C GLU A 101 12.55 -1.99 19.98
N ARG A 102 13.03 -1.65 18.78
CA ARG A 102 12.33 -2.02 17.55
C ARG A 102 12.63 -3.48 17.23
N VAL A 103 11.57 -4.26 17.09
CA VAL A 103 11.65 -5.67 16.71
C VAL A 103 10.97 -5.84 15.36
N ALA A 104 11.68 -6.36 14.37
CA ALA A 104 11.07 -6.73 13.10
C ALA A 104 10.22 -7.98 13.27
N THR A 105 9.03 -7.99 12.73
CA THR A 105 8.17 -9.18 12.64
C THR A 105 8.27 -9.81 11.26
N LYS A 106 8.36 -8.96 10.22
CA LYS A 106 8.54 -9.40 8.83
C LYS A 106 9.48 -8.48 8.08
N VAL A 107 10.38 -9.07 7.31
CA VAL A 107 11.32 -8.37 6.42
C VAL A 107 11.23 -9.00 5.03
N ILE A 108 10.97 -8.19 4.02
CA ILE A 108 10.94 -8.63 2.63
C ILE A 108 12.02 -7.89 1.86
N ASN A 109 12.93 -8.65 1.27
CA ASN A 109 13.93 -8.11 0.36
C ASN A 109 13.26 -7.80 -0.99
N VAL A 110 12.99 -6.51 -1.22
CA VAL A 110 12.33 -6.03 -2.44
C VAL A 110 13.25 -6.23 -3.65
N THR A 111 14.57 -6.05 -3.50
CA THR A 111 15.53 -6.30 -4.59
C THR A 111 15.45 -7.75 -5.07
N THR A 112 15.34 -8.70 -4.14
CA THR A 112 15.15 -10.11 -4.48
C THR A 112 13.77 -10.40 -5.06
N LEU A 113 12.72 -9.65 -4.67
CA LEU A 113 11.37 -9.83 -5.19
C LEU A 113 11.23 -9.38 -6.65
N LEU A 114 11.96 -8.32 -7.05
CA LEU A 114 11.94 -7.81 -8.43
C LEU A 114 12.43 -8.84 -9.43
N GLY A 115 11.87 -8.80 -10.64
CA GLY A 115 12.28 -9.62 -11.79
C GLY A 115 11.17 -10.48 -12.36
N LYS A 116 11.57 -11.42 -13.22
CA LYS A 116 10.65 -12.26 -13.97
C LYS A 116 10.36 -13.56 -13.25
N TRP A 117 9.09 -13.87 -13.12
CA TRP A 117 8.59 -15.05 -12.44
C TRP A 117 7.69 -15.86 -13.35
N VAL A 118 7.90 -17.18 -13.40
CA VAL A 118 7.18 -18.09 -14.27
C VAL A 118 6.67 -19.31 -13.52
N SER A 119 5.42 -19.70 -13.82
CA SER A 119 4.83 -20.99 -13.47
C SER A 119 4.18 -21.59 -14.72
N ILE A 120 3.44 -22.69 -14.54
CA ILE A 120 2.69 -23.30 -15.66
C ILE A 120 1.63 -22.33 -16.22
N ASP A 121 0.99 -21.57 -15.33
CA ASP A 121 -0.19 -20.75 -15.67
C ASP A 121 0.10 -19.25 -15.73
N LYS A 122 1.26 -18.82 -15.23
CA LYS A 122 1.61 -17.41 -15.07
C LYS A 122 3.03 -17.13 -15.54
N ASN A 123 3.20 -16.01 -16.23
CA ASN A 123 4.49 -15.43 -16.56
C ASN A 123 4.38 -13.92 -16.39
N PHE A 124 5.06 -13.37 -15.40
CA PHE A 124 4.98 -11.96 -15.09
C PHE A 124 6.33 -11.42 -14.62
N GLU A 125 6.48 -10.12 -14.68
CA GLU A 125 7.65 -9.38 -14.21
C GLU A 125 7.21 -8.36 -13.18
N ILE A 126 7.83 -8.41 -11.99
CA ILE A 126 7.70 -7.41 -10.94
C ILE A 126 8.79 -6.37 -11.19
N GLU A 127 8.39 -5.13 -11.49
CA GLU A 127 9.31 -4.02 -11.77
C GLU A 127 9.34 -3.03 -10.62
N GLU A 128 10.41 -2.25 -10.57
CA GLU A 128 10.47 -1.09 -9.67
C GLU A 128 9.28 -0.15 -9.89
N GLY A 129 8.94 0.62 -8.84
CA GLY A 129 7.86 1.62 -8.93
C GLY A 129 6.44 1.04 -8.88
N GLY A 130 6.28 -0.24 -8.52
CA GLY A 130 4.96 -0.81 -8.26
C GLY A 130 4.25 -1.37 -9.48
N THR A 131 4.95 -1.57 -10.59
CA THR A 131 4.39 -2.11 -11.84
C THR A 131 4.60 -3.62 -11.94
N VAL A 132 3.60 -4.31 -12.45
CA VAL A 132 3.69 -5.72 -12.89
C VAL A 132 3.38 -5.80 -14.37
N LYS A 133 4.23 -6.49 -15.11
CA LYS A 133 4.00 -6.82 -16.52
C LYS A 133 3.64 -8.29 -16.66
N SER A 134 2.47 -8.60 -17.21
CA SER A 134 2.12 -9.96 -17.59
C SER A 134 2.64 -10.25 -19.00
N ASN A 135 3.30 -11.40 -19.16
CA ASN A 135 3.83 -11.86 -20.44
C ASN A 135 2.91 -12.89 -21.11
N VAL A 136 1.73 -13.17 -20.55
CA VAL A 136 0.76 -14.13 -21.12
C VAL A 136 -0.32 -13.36 -21.89
N ARG A 137 -0.34 -13.49 -23.22
CA ARG A 137 -1.24 -12.74 -24.12
C ARG A 137 -2.74 -13.02 -23.92
N ALA A 138 -3.11 -14.15 -23.36
CA ALA A 138 -4.51 -14.58 -23.20
C ALA A 138 -4.99 -14.57 -21.75
N GLU A 139 -4.30 -13.86 -20.87
CA GLU A 139 -4.65 -13.82 -19.45
C GLU A 139 -5.85 -12.90 -19.22
N THR A 140 -6.94 -13.45 -18.67
CA THR A 140 -8.18 -12.70 -18.39
C THR A 140 -8.07 -11.78 -17.17
N LYS A 141 -7.12 -12.05 -16.27
CA LYS A 141 -6.86 -11.26 -15.06
C LYS A 141 -5.35 -11.06 -14.88
N SER A 142 -4.79 -10.16 -15.67
CA SER A 142 -3.39 -9.79 -15.55
C SER A 142 -3.16 -8.92 -14.33
N TRP A 143 -2.08 -9.19 -13.62
CA TRP A 143 -1.58 -8.25 -12.62
C TRP A 143 -0.87 -7.10 -13.33
N THR A 144 -1.12 -5.88 -12.86
CA THR A 144 -0.56 -4.64 -13.43
C THR A 144 0.16 -3.78 -12.40
N SER A 145 -0.09 -4.04 -11.13
CA SER A 145 0.52 -3.31 -10.02
C SER A 145 0.85 -4.22 -8.85
N TRP A 146 1.83 -3.80 -8.05
CA TRP A 146 2.19 -4.47 -6.81
C TRP A 146 2.57 -3.45 -5.73
N LYS A 147 2.45 -3.88 -4.49
CA LYS A 147 3.01 -3.21 -3.32
C LYS A 147 3.16 -4.20 -2.16
N ILE A 148 4.03 -3.88 -1.22
CA ILE A 148 3.99 -4.53 0.09
C ILE A 148 3.10 -3.69 1.01
N PHE A 149 2.21 -4.35 1.72
CA PHE A 149 1.28 -3.73 2.66
C PHE A 149 1.21 -4.59 3.92
N ASN A 150 1.65 -4.07 5.05
CA ASN A 150 1.72 -4.78 6.33
C ASN A 150 2.36 -6.18 6.22
N GLY A 151 3.44 -6.29 5.41
CA GLY A 151 4.16 -7.54 5.21
C GLY A 151 3.56 -8.52 4.21
N HIS A 152 2.45 -8.16 3.55
CA HIS A 152 1.83 -8.94 2.48
C HIS A 152 2.17 -8.37 1.12
N LEU A 153 2.28 -9.22 0.11
CA LEU A 153 2.38 -8.79 -1.29
C LEU A 153 0.97 -8.61 -1.86
N LEU A 154 0.64 -7.40 -2.26
CA LEU A 154 -0.56 -7.11 -3.02
C LEU A 154 -0.20 -7.12 -4.52
N LEU A 155 -0.93 -7.91 -5.30
CA LEU A 155 -0.90 -7.91 -6.76
C LEU A 155 -2.27 -7.44 -7.26
N ASN A 156 -2.39 -6.22 -7.74
CA ASN A 156 -3.65 -5.47 -7.88
C ASN A 156 -4.39 -5.40 -6.52
N THR A 157 -5.52 -6.12 -6.42
CA THR A 157 -6.33 -6.25 -5.19
C THR A 157 -6.14 -7.59 -4.48
N ASP A 158 -5.40 -8.52 -5.09
CA ASP A 158 -5.17 -9.84 -4.53
C ASP A 158 -4.05 -9.77 -3.50
N THR A 159 -4.30 -10.25 -2.30
CA THR A 159 -3.34 -10.27 -1.19
C THR A 159 -2.71 -11.65 -1.07
N PHE A 160 -1.39 -11.67 -0.97
CA PHE A 160 -0.60 -12.89 -0.83
C PHE A 160 0.36 -12.79 0.36
N ASP A 161 0.51 -13.89 1.07
CA ASP A 161 1.64 -14.14 1.94
C ASP A 161 2.83 -14.63 1.12
N ILE A 162 4.01 -14.09 1.41
CA ILE A 162 5.25 -14.60 0.86
C ILE A 162 5.76 -15.66 1.83
N ASN A 163 5.56 -16.95 1.49
CA ASN A 163 6.00 -18.06 2.32
C ASN A 163 7.48 -18.39 2.11
N SER A 164 8.01 -18.13 0.91
CA SER A 164 9.43 -18.26 0.62
C SER A 164 9.79 -17.37 -0.56
N LEU A 165 10.87 -16.63 -0.40
CA LEU A 165 11.48 -15.82 -1.44
C LEU A 165 12.98 -16.13 -1.46
N GLY A 166 13.46 -16.66 -2.57
CA GLY A 166 14.88 -16.94 -2.79
C GLY A 166 15.36 -16.37 -4.12
N ALA A 167 16.62 -16.60 -4.44
CA ALA A 167 17.23 -16.16 -5.68
C ALA A 167 16.46 -16.69 -6.91
N ASP A 168 15.98 -17.94 -6.84
CA ASP A 168 15.40 -18.67 -7.98
C ASP A 168 13.93 -19.04 -7.80
N SER A 169 13.34 -18.80 -6.65
CA SER A 169 11.98 -19.26 -6.33
C SER A 169 11.20 -18.25 -5.51
N LEU A 170 9.89 -18.20 -5.78
CA LEU A 170 8.91 -17.40 -5.07
C LEU A 170 7.68 -18.27 -4.77
N TYR A 171 7.33 -18.38 -3.49
CA TYR A 171 6.15 -19.09 -3.01
C TYR A 171 5.18 -18.07 -2.43
N LEU A 172 4.03 -17.96 -3.06
CA LEU A 172 2.94 -17.07 -2.64
C LEU A 172 1.78 -17.91 -2.16
N GLU A 173 1.16 -17.51 -1.07
CA GLU A 173 -0.04 -18.15 -0.54
C GLU A 173 -1.18 -17.14 -0.41
N ASN A 174 -2.36 -17.57 -0.74
CA ASN A 174 -3.62 -16.89 -0.44
C ASN A 174 -4.70 -17.91 -0.09
N LYS A 175 -5.95 -17.45 0.07
CA LYS A 175 -7.11 -18.32 0.37
C LYS A 175 -7.34 -19.43 -0.65
N ASP A 176 -6.84 -19.28 -1.88
CA ASP A 176 -7.05 -20.22 -2.99
C ASP A 176 -5.93 -21.27 -3.07
N GLY A 177 -4.84 -21.10 -2.32
CA GLY A 177 -3.75 -22.08 -2.21
C GLY A 177 -2.35 -21.45 -2.28
N ILE A 178 -1.37 -22.34 -2.51
CA ILE A 178 0.04 -22.00 -2.64
C ILE A 178 0.43 -22.02 -4.12
N PHE A 179 1.06 -20.94 -4.56
CA PHE A 179 1.51 -20.73 -5.94
C PHE A 179 3.03 -20.67 -5.96
N VAL A 180 3.63 -21.47 -6.80
CA VAL A 180 5.09 -21.59 -6.91
C VAL A 180 5.55 -21.04 -8.24
N TYR A 181 6.51 -20.12 -8.16
CA TYR A 181 7.12 -19.49 -9.32
C TYR A 181 8.62 -19.72 -9.31
N LYS A 182 9.19 -19.87 -10.49
CA LYS A 182 10.64 -19.89 -10.71
C LYS A 182 11.07 -18.59 -11.37
N ARG A 183 12.28 -18.15 -11.03
CA ARG A 183 12.89 -17.00 -11.69
C ARG A 183 13.23 -17.36 -13.14
N GLN A 184 12.86 -16.50 -14.06
CA GLN A 184 13.28 -16.58 -15.44
C GLN A 184 14.54 -15.71 -15.61
N GLN A 185 15.61 -16.34 -16.08
CA GLN A 185 16.85 -15.65 -16.48
C GLN A 185 16.71 -14.97 -17.82
#